data_97a25847384050fd130afd187f686a83
#
_entry.id   97a25847384050fd130afd187f686a83
#
_cell.length_a   1.000
_cell.length_b   1.000
_cell.length_c   1.000
_cell.angle_alpha   90.00
_cell.angle_beta   90.00
_cell.angle_gamma   90.00
#
_symmetry.space_group_name_H-M   'P 1'
#
loop_
_entity.id
_entity.type
_entity.pdbx_description
1 polymer ?
#
loop_
_entity_poly.entity_id
_entity_poly.type
_entity_poly.pdbx_seq_one_letter_code
_entity_poly.pdbx_strand_id
1 'polypeptide(L)'
;MVLNRHGWEVIPEKGRMEGVAFQRAVDDGLDLHAINFIEAVKSRDASILNCPVKAGAEIAIFSQMGNIAYRTGKKIYWNPDTWSFSDAEADQLISAPYHNGYRLPKV
;
A
#
# COMPACT_ATOMS: atom_id res chain seq x y z
N MET A 1 -12.98 1.00 11.74
CA MET A 1 -11.91 1.93 12.15
C MET A 1 -11.61 2.86 10.98
N VAL A 2 -11.51 4.14 11.23
CA VAL A 2 -11.06 5.16 10.26
C VAL A 2 -9.68 5.62 10.69
N LEU A 3 -8.73 5.64 9.77
CA LEU A 3 -7.35 6.06 10.01
C LEU A 3 -6.92 7.02 8.92
N ASN A 4 -6.33 8.15 9.31
CA ASN A 4 -5.72 9.11 8.40
C ASN A 4 -4.49 9.74 9.07
N ARG A 5 -3.80 10.67 8.39
CA ARG A 5 -2.58 11.30 8.93
C ARG A 5 -2.82 12.17 10.17
N HIS A 6 -4.06 12.53 10.47
CA HIS A 6 -4.39 13.37 11.63
C HIS A 6 -4.74 12.55 12.87
N GLY A 7 -5.01 11.25 12.71
CA GLY A 7 -5.36 10.35 13.80
C GLY A 7 -6.25 9.19 13.35
N TRP A 8 -6.91 8.60 14.33
CA TRP A 8 -7.77 7.46 14.11
C TRP A 8 -8.96 7.45 15.04
N GLU A 9 -10.01 6.76 14.64
CA GLU A 9 -11.22 6.55 15.42
C GLU A 9 -11.83 5.18 15.13
N VAL A 10 -12.63 4.67 16.06
CA VAL A 10 -13.42 3.47 15.82
C VAL A 10 -14.90 3.86 15.87
N ILE A 11 -15.53 3.80 14.68
CA ILE A 11 -16.98 3.94 14.55
C ILE A 11 -17.55 2.53 14.69
N PRO A 12 -18.26 2.23 15.78
CA PRO A 12 -18.74 0.87 16.03
C PRO A 12 -19.93 0.54 15.14
N GLU A 13 -20.02 -0.71 14.72
CA GLU A 13 -21.30 -1.26 14.30
C GLU A 13 -22.20 -1.43 15.53
N LYS A 14 -23.45 -1.01 15.39
CA LYS A 14 -24.43 -1.01 16.48
C LYS A 14 -24.54 -2.40 17.17
N GLY A 15 -24.18 -2.44 18.45
CA GLY A 15 -24.28 -3.64 19.27
C GLY A 15 -23.14 -4.67 19.15
N ARG A 16 -22.04 -4.37 18.40
CA ARG A 16 -20.94 -5.32 18.18
C ARG A 16 -19.63 -4.96 18.91
N MET A 17 -19.36 -3.69 19.09
CA MET A 17 -18.15 -3.23 19.76
C MET A 17 -18.33 -1.83 20.30
N GLU A 18 -17.50 -1.45 21.28
CA GLU A 18 -17.43 -0.08 21.75
C GLU A 18 -16.69 0.82 20.73
N GLY A 19 -17.15 2.05 20.60
CA GLY A 19 -16.49 3.07 19.80
C GLY A 19 -15.28 3.63 20.51
N VAL A 20 -14.29 4.07 19.75
CA VAL A 20 -13.20 4.88 20.28
C VAL A 20 -13.29 6.26 19.65
N ALA A 21 -13.42 7.28 20.49
CA ALA A 21 -13.41 8.66 20.05
C ALA A 21 -12.09 8.98 19.32
N PHE A 22 -12.12 9.99 18.46
CA PHE A 22 -10.97 10.38 17.66
C PHE A 22 -9.71 10.58 18.52
N GLN A 23 -8.68 9.81 18.19
CA GLN A 23 -7.35 9.89 18.78
C GLN A 23 -6.45 10.65 17.81
N ARG A 24 -6.01 11.84 18.22
CA ARG A 24 -5.15 12.67 17.39
C ARG A 24 -3.76 12.06 17.25
N ALA A 25 -3.20 12.08 16.04
CA ALA A 25 -1.79 11.75 15.83
C ALA A 25 -0.88 12.77 16.55
N VAL A 26 0.28 12.32 16.98
CA VAL A 26 1.30 13.17 17.63
C VAL A 26 1.85 14.18 16.61
N ASP A 27 2.07 13.70 15.38
CA ASP A 27 2.47 14.48 14.21
C ASP A 27 1.88 13.84 12.94
N ASP A 28 2.12 14.43 11.78
CA ASP A 28 1.67 13.86 10.50
C ASP A 28 2.68 12.85 9.89
N GLY A 29 3.80 12.63 10.56
CA GLY A 29 4.85 11.69 10.17
C GLY A 29 5.70 12.11 8.99
N LEU A 30 5.36 13.21 8.30
CA LEU A 30 6.04 13.60 7.06
C LEU A 30 7.48 14.03 7.30
N ASP A 31 7.71 14.89 8.29
CA ASP A 31 9.05 15.39 8.62
C ASP A 31 9.95 14.28 9.13
N LEU A 32 9.43 13.42 10.00
CA LEU A 32 10.16 12.25 10.52
C LEU A 32 10.54 11.28 9.40
N HIS A 33 9.64 11.06 8.46
CA HIS A 33 9.90 10.20 7.29
C HIS A 33 10.98 10.82 6.37
N ALA A 34 10.90 12.12 6.11
CA ALA A 34 11.89 12.84 5.31
C ALA A 34 13.28 12.84 5.96
N ILE A 35 13.36 13.07 7.28
CA ILE A 35 14.60 13.01 8.04
C ILE A 35 15.22 11.61 7.94
N ASN A 36 14.45 10.56 8.18
CA ASN A 36 14.92 9.18 8.10
C ASN A 36 15.45 8.84 6.68
N PHE A 37 14.78 9.29 5.64
CA PHE A 37 15.26 9.13 4.26
C PHE A 37 16.60 9.84 4.03
N ILE A 38 16.73 11.10 4.46
CA ILE A 38 17.97 11.88 4.31
C ILE A 38 19.12 11.23 5.09
N GLU A 39 18.87 10.71 6.29
CA GLU A 39 19.87 9.98 7.08
C GLU A 39 20.34 8.72 6.36
N ALA A 40 19.44 7.94 5.77
CA ALA A 40 19.77 6.77 4.96
C ALA A 40 20.64 7.14 3.74
N VAL A 41 20.31 8.25 3.06
CA VAL A 41 21.10 8.76 1.93
C VAL A 41 22.51 9.16 2.38
N LYS A 42 22.64 9.89 3.49
CA LYS A 42 23.93 10.35 4.01
C LYS A 42 24.82 9.21 4.48
N SER A 43 24.24 8.25 5.20
CA SER A 43 24.96 7.06 5.68
C SER A 43 25.21 6.02 4.59
N ARG A 44 24.51 6.12 3.45
CA ARG A 44 24.45 5.09 2.38
C ARG A 44 24.06 3.72 2.92
N ASP A 45 23.20 3.72 3.94
CA ASP A 45 22.71 2.51 4.59
C ASP A 45 21.18 2.44 4.46
N ALA A 46 20.69 1.58 3.57
CA ALA A 46 19.26 1.39 3.36
C ALA A 46 18.59 0.62 4.52
N SER A 47 19.37 -0.04 5.39
CA SER A 47 18.81 -0.83 6.50
C SER A 47 18.16 0.04 7.59
N ILE A 48 18.52 1.33 7.66
CA ILE A 48 17.94 2.28 8.60
C ILE A 48 16.59 2.87 8.15
N LEU A 49 16.15 2.54 6.92
CA LEU A 49 14.86 3.03 6.42
C LEU A 49 13.70 2.38 7.18
N ASN A 50 12.85 3.21 7.81
CA ASN A 50 11.63 2.75 8.47
C ASN A 50 10.58 2.22 7.47
N CYS A 51 10.60 2.72 6.23
CA CYS A 51 9.74 2.25 5.15
C CYS A 51 10.57 2.02 3.89
N PRO A 52 11.23 0.86 3.75
CA PRO A 52 11.95 0.53 2.53
C PRO A 52 10.98 0.33 1.35
N VAL A 53 11.48 0.49 0.13
CA VAL A 53 10.67 0.41 -1.10
C VAL A 53 9.85 -0.88 -1.19
N LYS A 54 10.37 -2.00 -0.68
CA LYS A 54 9.65 -3.28 -0.64
C LYS A 54 8.36 -3.19 0.18
N ALA A 55 8.42 -2.60 1.38
CA ALA A 55 7.24 -2.42 2.23
C ALA A 55 6.20 -1.51 1.55
N GLY A 56 6.65 -0.42 0.91
CA GLY A 56 5.77 0.45 0.15
C GLY A 56 5.12 -0.26 -1.05
N ALA A 57 5.87 -1.08 -1.77
CA ALA A 57 5.36 -1.87 -2.88
C ALA A 57 4.30 -2.90 -2.43
N GLU A 58 4.55 -3.61 -1.33
CA GLU A 58 3.60 -4.57 -0.75
C GLU A 58 2.28 -3.89 -0.37
N ILE A 59 2.32 -2.73 0.28
CA ILE A 59 1.11 -1.96 0.63
C ILE A 59 0.36 -1.50 -0.62
N ALA A 60 1.07 -1.06 -1.66
CA ALA A 60 0.47 -0.67 -2.92
C ALA A 60 -0.24 -1.86 -3.60
N ILE A 61 0.37 -3.05 -3.58
CA ILE A 61 -0.23 -4.29 -4.08
C ILE A 61 -1.53 -4.58 -3.34
N PHE A 62 -1.55 -4.54 -2.00
CA PHE A 62 -2.77 -4.74 -1.21
C PHE A 62 -3.89 -3.79 -1.62
N SER A 63 -3.58 -2.51 -1.81
CA SER A 63 -4.56 -1.51 -2.24
C SER A 63 -5.11 -1.83 -3.64
N GLN A 64 -4.26 -2.25 -4.57
CA GLN A 64 -4.67 -2.62 -5.93
C GLN A 64 -5.43 -3.95 -5.98
N MET A 65 -5.13 -4.91 -5.10
CA MET A 65 -5.88 -6.16 -5.01
C MET A 65 -7.38 -5.91 -4.79
N GLY A 66 -7.73 -4.98 -3.90
CA GLY A 66 -9.13 -4.60 -3.69
C GLY A 66 -9.80 -4.07 -4.96
N ASN A 67 -9.11 -3.22 -5.71
CA ASN A 67 -9.59 -2.69 -6.99
C ASN A 67 -9.74 -3.78 -8.06
N ILE A 68 -8.76 -4.68 -8.17
CA ILE A 68 -8.79 -5.79 -9.14
C ILE A 68 -9.91 -6.77 -8.80
N ALA A 69 -10.06 -7.16 -7.52
CA ALA A 69 -11.14 -8.03 -7.07
C ALA A 69 -12.53 -7.42 -7.36
N TYR A 70 -12.68 -6.11 -7.14
CA TYR A 70 -13.90 -5.39 -7.48
C TYR A 70 -14.20 -5.42 -8.99
N ARG A 71 -13.19 -5.21 -9.83
CA ARG A 71 -13.36 -5.17 -11.30
C ARG A 71 -13.63 -6.54 -11.90
N THR A 72 -12.99 -7.59 -11.37
CA THR A 72 -13.20 -8.97 -11.85
C THR A 72 -14.44 -9.64 -11.23
N GLY A 73 -14.96 -9.10 -10.12
CA GLY A 73 -16.06 -9.70 -9.37
C GLY A 73 -15.70 -11.05 -8.74
N LYS A 74 -14.41 -11.35 -8.61
CA LYS A 74 -13.90 -12.66 -8.17
C LYS A 74 -13.09 -12.55 -6.89
N LYS A 75 -12.97 -13.66 -6.18
CA LYS A 75 -11.94 -13.86 -5.17
C LYS A 75 -10.62 -14.13 -5.88
N ILE A 76 -9.62 -13.29 -5.63
CA ILE A 76 -8.31 -13.37 -6.24
C ILE A 76 -7.24 -13.74 -5.22
N TYR A 77 -6.17 -14.39 -5.68
CA TYR A 77 -5.05 -14.80 -4.84
C TYR A 77 -3.75 -14.28 -5.46
N TRP A 78 -2.99 -13.55 -4.67
CA TRP A 78 -1.67 -13.04 -5.03
C TRP A 78 -0.57 -14.01 -4.63
N ASN A 79 0.37 -14.25 -5.52
CA ASN A 79 1.59 -14.98 -5.23
C ASN A 79 2.76 -13.98 -5.16
N PRO A 80 3.35 -13.77 -3.95
CA PRO A 80 4.45 -12.83 -3.77
C PRO A 80 5.76 -13.31 -4.39
N ASP A 81 5.94 -14.61 -4.64
CA ASP A 81 7.18 -15.16 -5.21
C ASP A 81 7.24 -14.95 -6.72
N THR A 82 6.10 -15.04 -7.38
CA THR A 82 5.98 -14.86 -8.84
C THR A 82 5.48 -13.48 -9.25
N TRP A 83 5.07 -12.67 -8.28
CA TRP A 83 4.46 -11.35 -8.50
C TRP A 83 3.28 -11.39 -9.48
N SER A 84 2.41 -12.37 -9.35
CA SER A 84 1.29 -12.63 -10.25
C SER A 84 0.04 -13.07 -9.50
N PHE A 85 -1.11 -12.97 -10.17
CA PHE A 85 -2.35 -13.57 -9.69
C PHE A 85 -2.52 -14.97 -10.26
N SER A 86 -3.21 -15.85 -9.50
CA SER A 86 -3.59 -17.18 -9.99
C SER A 86 -4.71 -17.13 -11.05
N ASP A 87 -5.49 -16.06 -11.09
CA ASP A 87 -6.54 -15.82 -12.08
C ASP A 87 -5.98 -15.00 -13.24
N ALA A 88 -6.10 -15.51 -14.47
CA ALA A 88 -5.53 -14.88 -15.66
C ALA A 88 -6.14 -13.51 -16.00
N GLU A 89 -7.42 -13.28 -15.69
CA GLU A 89 -8.08 -11.99 -15.88
C GLU A 89 -7.56 -10.95 -14.88
N ALA A 90 -7.38 -11.36 -13.61
CA ALA A 90 -6.78 -10.53 -12.60
C ALA A 90 -5.32 -10.20 -12.93
N ASP A 91 -4.57 -11.16 -13.45
CA ASP A 91 -3.17 -11.00 -13.83
C ASP A 91 -2.96 -9.99 -14.96
N GLN A 92 -3.87 -9.93 -15.93
CA GLN A 92 -3.86 -8.92 -17.00
C GLN A 92 -4.04 -7.48 -16.47
N LEU A 93 -4.59 -7.30 -15.28
CA LEU A 93 -4.81 -5.99 -14.67
C LEU A 93 -3.62 -5.48 -13.85
N ILE A 94 -2.53 -6.26 -13.70
CA ILE A 94 -1.30 -5.84 -13.02
C ILE A 94 -0.63 -4.68 -13.76
N SER A 95 -0.64 -4.72 -15.08
CA SER A 95 0.00 -3.72 -15.91
C SER A 95 -1.01 -2.80 -16.57
N ALA A 96 -0.75 -1.50 -16.55
CA ALA A 96 -1.53 -0.56 -17.32
C ALA A 96 -1.35 -0.84 -18.82
N PRO A 97 -2.43 -0.78 -19.63
CA PRO A 97 -2.28 -0.84 -21.09
C PRO A 97 -1.59 0.44 -21.57
N TYR A 98 -0.33 0.32 -21.95
CA TYR A 98 0.40 1.43 -22.56
C TYR A 98 0.01 1.60 -24.03
N HIS A 99 -0.20 2.84 -24.45
CA HIS A 99 -0.53 3.21 -25.82
C HIS A 99 0.56 4.12 -26.41
N ASN A 100 0.47 4.42 -27.69
CA ASN A 100 1.44 5.25 -28.42
C ASN A 100 2.88 4.70 -28.41
N GLY A 101 3.05 3.38 -28.37
CA GLY A 101 4.36 2.74 -28.45
C GLY A 101 5.18 2.75 -27.16
N TYR A 102 4.69 3.33 -26.08
CA TYR A 102 5.35 3.29 -24.77
C TYR A 102 5.34 1.88 -24.20
N ARG A 103 6.47 1.49 -23.60
CA ARG A 103 6.63 0.20 -22.90
C ARG A 103 7.49 0.43 -21.66
N LEU A 104 7.25 -0.37 -20.63
CA LEU A 104 8.18 -0.42 -19.51
C LEU A 104 9.54 -0.94 -19.96
N PRO A 105 10.65 -0.40 -19.45
CA PRO A 105 11.98 -0.98 -19.65
C PRO A 105 11.96 -2.45 -19.19
N LYS A 106 12.61 -3.31 -19.95
CA LYS A 106 12.89 -4.67 -19.47
C LYS A 106 14.04 -4.56 -18.47
N VAL A 107 13.79 -4.97 -17.25
CA VAL A 107 14.80 -5.09 -16.18
C VAL A 107 15.43 -6.47 -16.24
#